data_9035c0416c571a66c44fb5e69965e4f5
#
_entry.id   9035c0416c571a66c44fb5e69965e4f5
#
_cell.length_a   1.000
_cell.length_b   1.000
_cell.length_c   1.000
_cell.angle_alpha   90.00
_cell.angle_beta   90.00
_cell.angle_gamma   90.00
#
_symmetry.space_group_name_H-M   'P 1'
#
loop_
_entity.id
_entity.type
_entity.pdbx_description
1 polymer ?
#
loop_
_entity_poly.entity_id
_entity_poly.type
_entity_poly.pdbx_seq_one_letter_code
_entity_poly.pdbx_strand_id
1 'polypeptide(L)'
;MKFNKKLIDLCNIQLVLFLLFLLVVAFHLDNLIHYDTTVAVLVRVILIGIALFGCSLTLVLKDYVQNMMQSEATDAVGIHTKKALEKKLNQIQELDDTLDVGIMMFDMNGLKYINDTFGHDEGDRFIRTFAACLTRILTENSFLARYGGDEFVIIQEHTSLDELEKMNMQLQKIVDAYNMQAVHEISYAVGSEVSDKNHYYLGQDLM
;
A
#
# COMPACT_ATOMS: atom_id res chain seq x y z
N MET A 1 -8.05 -6.04 2.92
CA MET A 1 -8.79 -5.45 1.78
C MET A 1 -10.30 -5.48 1.94
N LYS A 2 -10.94 -6.60 2.35
CA LYS A 2 -12.41 -6.70 2.55
C LYS A 2 -13.00 -5.70 3.57
N PHE A 3 -12.32 -5.42 4.69
CA PHE A 3 -12.85 -4.52 5.72
C PHE A 3 -12.90 -3.07 5.24
N ASN A 4 -11.89 -2.59 4.54
CA ASN A 4 -11.79 -1.21 4.07
C ASN A 4 -12.71 -0.93 2.87
N LYS A 5 -12.88 -1.93 1.97
CA LYS A 5 -13.88 -1.85 0.91
C LYS A 5 -15.29 -1.77 1.52
N LYS A 6 -15.58 -2.59 2.55
CA LYS A 6 -16.84 -2.51 3.30
C LYS A 6 -17.07 -1.13 3.95
N LEU A 7 -16.02 -0.47 4.46
CA LEU A 7 -16.14 0.85 5.06
C LEU A 7 -16.48 1.93 4.03
N ILE A 8 -15.83 1.89 2.85
CA ILE A 8 -16.13 2.80 1.73
C ILE A 8 -17.54 2.54 1.19
N ASP A 9 -17.94 1.27 1.05
CA ASP A 9 -19.28 0.90 0.62
C ASP A 9 -20.33 1.36 1.66
N LEU A 10 -20.04 1.25 2.95
CA LEU A 10 -20.89 1.73 4.04
C LEU A 10 -21.07 3.26 3.99
N CYS A 11 -20.00 4.01 3.77
CA CYS A 11 -20.06 5.48 3.60
C CYS A 11 -20.91 5.88 2.38
N ASN A 12 -20.79 5.15 1.27
CA ASN A 12 -21.57 5.41 0.06
C ASN A 12 -23.07 5.10 0.31
N ILE A 13 -23.39 4.00 0.97
CA ILE A 13 -24.78 3.62 1.36
C ILE A 13 -25.35 4.68 2.30
N GLN A 14 -24.59 5.12 3.29
CA GLN A 14 -25.02 6.12 4.26
C GLN A 14 -25.31 7.47 3.60
N LEU A 15 -24.50 7.87 2.60
CA LEU A 15 -24.73 9.06 1.79
C LEU A 15 -26.04 8.97 1.00
N VAL A 16 -26.28 7.84 0.34
CA VAL A 16 -27.52 7.61 -0.43
C VAL A 16 -28.74 7.65 0.47
N LEU A 17 -28.68 6.98 1.64
CA LEU A 17 -29.79 7.00 2.63
C LEU A 17 -30.04 8.40 3.17
N PHE A 18 -28.98 9.18 3.41
CA PHE A 18 -29.12 10.56 3.87
C PHE A 18 -29.77 11.45 2.81
N LEU A 19 -29.40 11.33 1.55
CA LEU A 19 -30.02 12.06 0.43
C LEU A 19 -31.49 11.67 0.23
N LEU A 20 -31.83 10.38 0.35
CA LEU A 20 -33.21 9.90 0.31
C LEU A 20 -34.04 10.44 1.48
N PHE A 21 -33.47 10.45 2.70
CA PHE A 21 -34.11 11.03 3.86
C PHE A 21 -34.42 12.53 3.66
N LEU A 22 -33.47 13.31 3.11
CA LEU A 22 -33.66 14.72 2.83
C LEU A 22 -34.75 14.96 1.76
N LEU A 23 -34.83 14.09 0.74
CA LEU A 23 -35.90 14.12 -0.27
C LEU A 23 -37.28 13.88 0.35
N VAL A 24 -37.39 12.87 1.24
CA VAL A 24 -38.66 12.57 1.95
C VAL A 24 -39.04 13.73 2.85
N VAL A 25 -38.09 14.30 3.60
CA VAL A 25 -38.35 15.45 4.46
C VAL A 25 -38.79 16.68 3.63
N ALA A 26 -38.13 16.96 2.50
CA ALA A 26 -38.54 18.05 1.63
C ALA A 26 -39.96 17.86 1.06
N PHE A 27 -40.31 16.63 0.65
CA PHE A 27 -41.65 16.31 0.17
C PHE A 27 -42.73 16.46 1.24
N HIS A 28 -42.47 16.01 2.48
CA HIS A 28 -43.40 16.19 3.58
C HIS A 28 -43.55 17.65 4.01
N LEU A 29 -42.48 18.44 3.99
CA LEU A 29 -42.52 19.86 4.28
C LEU A 29 -43.33 20.65 3.27
N ASP A 30 -43.33 20.25 1.99
CA ASP A 30 -44.17 20.85 0.94
C ASP A 30 -45.67 20.67 1.25
N ASN A 31 -46.05 19.56 1.83
CA ASN A 31 -47.44 19.29 2.22
C ASN A 31 -47.88 19.96 3.53
N LEU A 32 -46.91 20.28 4.43
CA LEU A 32 -47.19 20.86 5.75
C LEU A 32 -47.17 22.40 5.75
N ILE A 33 -46.42 23.04 4.85
CA ILE A 33 -46.20 24.49 4.80
C ILE A 33 -47.08 25.08 3.67
N HIS A 34 -48.40 25.01 3.87
CA HIS A 34 -49.38 25.59 2.91
C HIS A 34 -49.62 27.09 3.14
N TYR A 35 -49.03 27.71 4.20
CA TYR A 35 -49.43 29.06 4.65
C TYR A 35 -48.39 30.16 4.57
N ASP A 36 -47.08 29.87 4.39
CA ASP A 36 -46.07 30.92 4.24
C ASP A 36 -44.94 30.49 3.26
N THR A 37 -44.98 31.08 2.07
CA THR A 37 -44.02 30.80 1.02
C THR A 37 -42.59 31.15 1.41
N THR A 38 -42.39 32.17 2.25
CA THR A 38 -41.06 32.66 2.69
C THR A 38 -40.40 31.64 3.62
N VAL A 39 -41.13 31.09 4.58
CA VAL A 39 -40.65 30.05 5.50
C VAL A 39 -40.32 28.76 4.75
N ALA A 40 -41.14 28.38 3.77
CA ALA A 40 -40.93 27.19 2.97
C ALA A 40 -39.62 27.32 2.15
N VAL A 41 -39.35 28.45 1.56
CA VAL A 41 -38.09 28.75 0.84
C VAL A 41 -36.90 28.68 1.77
N LEU A 42 -36.97 29.28 2.95
CA LEU A 42 -35.89 29.29 3.93
C LEU A 42 -35.52 27.86 4.38
N VAL A 43 -36.51 27.03 4.69
CA VAL A 43 -36.30 25.64 5.09
C VAL A 43 -35.66 24.83 3.97
N ARG A 44 -36.08 25.01 2.71
CA ARG A 44 -35.45 24.34 1.55
C ARG A 44 -33.99 24.73 1.40
N VAL A 45 -33.65 26.01 1.52
CA VAL A 45 -32.27 26.47 1.44
C VAL A 45 -31.40 25.87 2.55
N ILE A 46 -31.92 25.78 3.79
CA ILE A 46 -31.22 25.14 4.89
C ILE A 46 -31.00 23.64 4.61
N LEU A 47 -32.00 22.92 4.13
CA LEU A 47 -31.87 21.48 3.80
C LEU A 47 -30.87 21.23 2.69
N ILE A 48 -30.86 22.07 1.64
CA ILE A 48 -29.84 22.01 0.57
C ILE A 48 -28.45 22.25 1.16
N GLY A 49 -28.28 23.23 2.04
CA GLY A 49 -27.02 23.52 2.73
C GLY A 49 -26.52 22.32 3.55
N ILE A 50 -27.41 21.68 4.32
CA ILE A 50 -27.07 20.48 5.08
C ILE A 50 -26.69 19.32 4.15
N ALA A 51 -27.39 19.13 3.04
CA ALA A 51 -27.08 18.08 2.06
C ALA A 51 -25.68 18.30 1.42
N LEU A 52 -25.39 19.52 0.99
CA LEU A 52 -24.09 19.88 0.41
C LEU A 52 -22.95 19.71 1.41
N PHE A 53 -23.18 20.11 2.67
CA PHE A 53 -22.19 19.93 3.74
C PHE A 53 -21.95 18.45 4.04
N GLY A 54 -23.00 17.63 4.12
CA GLY A 54 -22.89 16.19 4.32
C GLY A 54 -22.14 15.49 3.18
N CYS A 55 -22.44 15.85 1.92
CA CYS A 55 -21.69 15.35 0.75
C CYS A 55 -20.20 15.75 0.80
N SER A 56 -19.90 17.01 1.10
CA SER A 56 -18.53 17.49 1.21
C SER A 56 -17.76 16.76 2.31
N LEU A 57 -18.36 16.59 3.48
CA LEU A 57 -17.75 15.86 4.60
C LEU A 57 -17.46 14.40 4.24
N THR A 58 -18.39 13.74 3.54
CA THR A 58 -18.19 12.34 3.12
C THR A 58 -17.04 12.21 2.12
N LEU A 59 -16.91 13.14 1.18
CA LEU A 59 -15.80 13.17 0.21
C LEU A 59 -14.46 13.37 0.92
N VAL A 60 -14.38 14.31 1.87
CA VAL A 60 -13.16 14.57 2.65
C VAL A 60 -12.77 13.36 3.49
N LEU A 61 -13.75 12.72 4.16
CA LEU A 61 -13.49 11.50 4.95
C LEU A 61 -13.02 10.34 4.06
N LYS A 62 -13.61 10.19 2.89
CA LYS A 62 -13.20 9.16 1.92
C LYS A 62 -11.77 9.39 1.45
N ASP A 63 -11.41 10.63 1.09
CA ASP A 63 -10.06 10.99 0.68
C ASP A 63 -9.05 10.78 1.83
N TYR A 64 -9.40 11.22 3.04
CA TYR A 64 -8.58 11.00 4.22
C TYR A 64 -8.32 9.51 4.50
N VAL A 65 -9.36 8.66 4.44
CA VAL A 65 -9.23 7.21 4.63
C VAL A 65 -8.38 6.59 3.50
N GLN A 66 -8.55 7.02 2.25
CA GLN A 66 -7.73 6.55 1.13
C GLN A 66 -6.26 6.92 1.31
N ASN A 67 -5.98 8.16 1.71
CA ASN A 67 -4.62 8.64 1.94
C ASN A 67 -3.95 7.92 3.11
N MET A 68 -4.67 7.68 4.21
CA MET A 68 -4.18 6.83 5.31
C MET A 68 -3.87 5.41 4.86
N MET A 69 -4.72 4.82 4.00
CA MET A 69 -4.50 3.47 3.47
C MET A 69 -3.28 3.40 2.54
N GLN A 70 -3.03 4.43 1.72
CA GLN A 70 -1.83 4.52 0.88
C GLN A 70 -0.57 4.70 1.73
N SER A 71 -0.62 5.54 2.74
CA SER A 71 0.49 5.76 3.68
C SER A 71 0.83 4.50 4.50
N GLU A 72 -0.14 3.62 4.77
CA GLU A 72 0.13 2.31 5.38
C GLU A 72 0.67 1.26 4.39
N ALA A 73 0.49 1.47 3.08
CA ALA A 73 0.88 0.51 2.04
C ALA A 73 2.30 0.74 1.52
N THR A 74 2.79 2.00 1.55
CA THR A 74 4.14 2.37 1.07
C THR A 74 4.88 3.19 2.12
N ASP A 75 6.20 3.01 2.18
CA ASP A 75 7.09 3.78 3.04
C ASP A 75 7.50 5.13 2.40
N ALA A 76 8.37 5.88 3.10
CA ALA A 76 8.91 7.15 2.61
C ALA A 76 9.77 7.02 1.32
N VAL A 77 10.15 5.82 0.95
CA VAL A 77 10.91 5.49 -0.28
C VAL A 77 9.99 5.12 -1.45
N GLY A 78 8.70 4.94 -1.19
CA GLY A 78 7.69 4.56 -2.18
C GLY A 78 7.58 3.04 -2.40
N ILE A 79 8.19 2.25 -1.52
CA ILE A 79 8.17 0.78 -1.52
C ILE A 79 7.10 0.29 -0.53
N HIS A 80 6.53 -0.87 -0.78
CA HIS A 80 5.54 -1.44 0.13
C HIS A 80 6.12 -1.68 1.52
N THR A 81 5.29 -1.44 2.54
CA THR A 81 5.66 -1.65 3.94
C THR A 81 5.58 -3.13 4.34
N LYS A 82 6.20 -3.50 5.48
CA LYS A 82 6.05 -4.81 6.14
C LYS A 82 4.58 -5.21 6.28
N LYS A 83 3.70 -4.29 6.68
CA LYS A 83 2.26 -4.55 6.81
C LYS A 83 1.59 -4.88 5.47
N ALA A 84 2.03 -4.24 4.38
CA ALA A 84 1.57 -4.57 3.04
C ALA A 84 2.07 -5.94 2.57
N LEU A 85 3.31 -6.32 2.95
CA LEU A 85 3.89 -7.63 2.71
C LEU A 85 3.09 -8.75 3.41
N GLU A 86 2.83 -8.61 4.71
CA GLU A 86 2.02 -9.57 5.49
C GLU A 86 0.64 -9.77 4.85
N LYS A 87 0.01 -8.69 4.40
CA LYS A 87 -1.26 -8.76 3.71
C LYS A 87 -1.17 -9.47 2.35
N LYS A 88 -0.08 -9.26 1.60
CA LYS A 88 0.16 -9.96 0.32
C LYS A 88 0.35 -11.45 0.55
N LEU A 89 1.14 -11.85 1.55
CA LEU A 89 1.34 -13.25 1.92
C LEU A 89 0.03 -13.94 2.31
N ASN A 90 -0.79 -13.29 3.15
CA ASN A 90 -2.11 -13.83 3.51
C ASN A 90 -3.03 -13.99 2.30
N GLN A 91 -2.97 -13.08 1.32
CA GLN A 91 -3.74 -13.18 0.08
C GLN A 91 -3.31 -14.38 -0.78
N ILE A 92 -2.00 -14.62 -0.87
CA ILE A 92 -1.45 -15.76 -1.61
C ILE A 92 -1.91 -17.06 -0.95
N GLN A 93 -1.87 -17.16 0.37
CA GLN A 93 -2.34 -18.34 1.11
C GLN A 93 -3.84 -18.62 0.94
N GLU A 94 -4.66 -17.57 0.74
CA GLU A 94 -6.12 -17.73 0.51
C GLU A 94 -6.48 -18.13 -0.93
N LEU A 95 -5.58 -17.95 -1.89
CA LEU A 95 -5.94 -18.01 -3.31
C LEU A 95 -5.76 -19.37 -3.96
N ASP A 96 -4.72 -20.13 -3.69
CA ASP A 96 -4.55 -21.48 -4.24
C ASP A 96 -3.29 -22.20 -3.68
N ASP A 97 -3.44 -23.49 -3.35
CA ASP A 97 -2.34 -24.38 -2.94
C ASP A 97 -1.40 -24.80 -4.10
N THR A 98 -1.62 -24.27 -5.32
CA THR A 98 -0.89 -24.68 -6.53
C THR A 98 0.09 -23.63 -7.06
N LEU A 99 0.17 -22.45 -6.43
CA LEU A 99 1.04 -21.36 -6.86
C LEU A 99 2.49 -21.61 -6.42
N ASP A 100 3.42 -21.71 -7.37
CA ASP A 100 4.84 -21.65 -7.08
C ASP A 100 5.20 -20.20 -6.74
N VAL A 101 5.51 -19.94 -5.47
CA VAL A 101 5.84 -18.60 -4.96
C VAL A 101 7.27 -18.58 -4.47
N GLY A 102 8.08 -17.74 -5.05
CA GLY A 102 9.44 -17.48 -4.61
C GLY A 102 9.51 -16.27 -3.67
N ILE A 103 10.39 -16.37 -2.68
CA ILE A 103 10.71 -15.27 -1.76
C ILE A 103 12.21 -15.02 -1.83
N MET A 104 12.58 -13.75 -2.00
CA MET A 104 13.96 -13.29 -1.87
C MET A 104 14.02 -12.29 -0.73
N MET A 105 14.89 -12.53 0.24
CA MET A 105 15.14 -11.59 1.34
C MET A 105 16.53 -11.00 1.18
N PHE A 106 16.60 -9.68 1.24
CA PHE A 106 17.82 -8.90 1.08
C PHE A 106 18.11 -8.13 2.35
N ASP A 107 19.39 -8.11 2.75
CA ASP A 107 19.91 -7.32 3.86
C ASP A 107 21.03 -6.41 3.33
N MET A 108 20.87 -5.08 3.44
CA MET A 108 21.89 -4.12 3.00
C MET A 108 23.00 -4.02 4.03
N ASN A 109 24.23 -4.19 3.58
CA ASN A 109 25.39 -4.00 4.44
C ASN A 109 25.74 -2.51 4.60
N GLY A 110 26.20 -2.16 5.79
CA GLY A 110 26.87 -0.88 6.04
C GLY A 110 25.94 0.33 6.28
N LEU A 111 24.61 0.18 6.29
CA LEU A 111 23.69 1.28 6.53
C LEU A 111 23.97 2.01 7.85
N LYS A 112 24.27 1.26 8.93
CA LYS A 112 24.61 1.84 10.22
C LYS A 112 25.85 2.73 10.12
N TYR A 113 26.90 2.28 9.43
CA TYR A 113 28.11 3.06 9.23
C TYR A 113 27.84 4.37 8.46
N ILE A 114 26.99 4.30 7.42
CA ILE A 114 26.58 5.48 6.66
C ILE A 114 25.84 6.47 7.56
N ASN A 115 24.85 5.99 8.32
CA ASN A 115 24.08 6.82 9.25
C ASN A 115 24.98 7.49 10.31
N ASP A 116 25.86 6.72 10.92
CA ASP A 116 26.72 7.20 12.03
C ASP A 116 27.79 8.18 11.53
N THR A 117 28.24 8.04 10.27
CA THR A 117 29.34 8.85 9.71
C THR A 117 28.84 10.06 8.93
N PHE A 118 27.77 9.91 8.16
CA PHE A 118 27.30 10.92 7.19
C PHE A 118 25.89 11.46 7.51
N GLY A 119 25.24 10.90 8.54
CA GLY A 119 23.91 11.30 8.99
C GLY A 119 22.76 10.52 8.31
N HIS A 120 21.58 10.62 8.91
CA HIS A 120 20.39 9.87 8.48
C HIS A 120 19.92 10.25 7.07
N ASP A 121 20.11 11.50 6.63
CA ASP A 121 19.74 11.92 5.27
C ASP A 121 20.53 11.16 4.19
N GLU A 122 21.82 10.87 4.45
CA GLU A 122 22.64 10.07 3.55
C GLU A 122 22.26 8.59 3.62
N GLY A 123 21.94 8.07 4.81
CA GLY A 123 21.41 6.72 4.98
C GLY A 123 20.09 6.53 4.22
N ASP A 124 19.19 7.50 4.27
CA ASP A 124 17.95 7.49 3.51
C ASP A 124 18.18 7.51 1.98
N ARG A 125 19.20 8.25 1.52
CA ARG A 125 19.60 8.23 0.13
C ARG A 125 20.14 6.85 -0.27
N PHE A 126 20.98 6.26 0.58
CA PHE A 126 21.55 4.93 0.39
C PHE A 126 20.46 3.86 0.26
N ILE A 127 19.47 3.87 1.14
CA ILE A 127 18.28 3.01 1.09
C ILE A 127 17.51 3.20 -0.22
N ARG A 128 17.21 4.47 -0.59
CA ARG A 128 16.50 4.78 -1.85
C ARG A 128 17.23 4.27 -3.08
N THR A 129 18.54 4.35 -3.06
CA THR A 129 19.37 3.87 -4.18
C THR A 129 19.27 2.36 -4.34
N PHE A 130 19.38 1.59 -3.25
CA PHE A 130 19.24 0.15 -3.31
C PHE A 130 17.82 -0.26 -3.71
N ALA A 131 16.80 0.39 -3.15
CA ALA A 131 15.41 0.21 -3.53
C ALA A 131 15.19 0.44 -5.04
N ALA A 132 15.82 1.46 -5.61
CA ALA A 132 15.76 1.72 -7.04
C ALA A 132 16.46 0.61 -7.86
N CYS A 133 17.55 0.02 -7.36
CA CYS A 133 18.17 -1.15 -7.98
C CYS A 133 17.25 -2.36 -7.97
N LEU A 134 16.61 -2.65 -6.82
CA LEU A 134 15.64 -3.74 -6.69
C LEU A 134 14.46 -3.56 -7.63
N THR A 135 13.91 -2.36 -7.73
CA THR A 135 12.77 -2.05 -8.62
C THR A 135 13.07 -2.40 -10.09
N ARG A 136 14.31 -2.33 -10.53
CA ARG A 136 14.70 -2.60 -11.93
C ARG A 136 14.68 -4.08 -12.31
N ILE A 137 14.68 -4.98 -11.34
CA ILE A 137 14.60 -6.43 -11.57
C ILE A 137 13.20 -7.00 -11.42
N LEU A 138 12.21 -6.17 -11.01
CA LEU A 138 10.83 -6.62 -10.82
C LEU A 138 10.17 -6.96 -12.15
N THR A 139 9.31 -7.97 -12.10
CA THR A 139 8.39 -8.37 -13.17
C THR A 139 6.94 -8.01 -12.81
N GLU A 140 5.99 -8.29 -13.69
CA GLU A 140 4.55 -8.06 -13.42
C GLU A 140 4.03 -8.87 -12.21
N ASN A 141 4.67 -10.01 -11.91
CA ASN A 141 4.30 -10.91 -10.82
C ASN A 141 5.13 -10.69 -9.56
N SER A 142 5.90 -9.60 -9.50
CA SER A 142 6.75 -9.27 -8.36
C SER A 142 6.06 -8.32 -7.39
N PHE A 143 6.32 -8.51 -6.09
CA PHE A 143 5.91 -7.61 -5.04
C PHE A 143 7.11 -7.29 -4.16
N LEU A 144 7.59 -6.04 -4.20
CA LEU A 144 8.72 -5.56 -3.40
C LEU A 144 8.23 -4.83 -2.17
N ALA A 145 8.76 -5.21 -0.99
CA ALA A 145 8.48 -4.54 0.28
C ALA A 145 9.76 -4.27 1.06
N ARG A 146 9.75 -3.22 1.87
CA ARG A 146 10.75 -2.97 2.90
C ARG A 146 10.26 -3.59 4.21
N TYR A 147 11.03 -4.57 4.71
CA TYR A 147 10.69 -5.35 5.89
C TYR A 147 11.20 -4.69 7.18
N GLY A 148 12.40 -4.12 7.13
CA GLY A 148 13.09 -3.48 8.24
C GLY A 148 13.83 -2.22 7.81
N GLY A 149 14.80 -1.79 8.60
CA GLY A 149 15.63 -0.62 8.31
C GLY A 149 16.43 -0.77 7.02
N ASP A 150 17.12 -1.87 6.85
CA ASP A 150 18.01 -2.28 5.78
C ASP A 150 17.55 -3.56 5.06
N GLU A 151 16.41 -4.11 5.44
CA GLU A 151 15.88 -5.38 4.96
C GLU A 151 14.78 -5.17 3.93
N PHE A 152 14.87 -5.89 2.80
CA PHE A 152 13.90 -5.87 1.72
C PHE A 152 13.46 -7.28 1.37
N VAL A 153 12.22 -7.42 0.92
CA VAL A 153 11.64 -8.70 0.49
C VAL A 153 11.01 -8.54 -0.87
N ILE A 154 11.34 -9.44 -1.79
CA ILE A 154 10.61 -9.63 -3.05
C ILE A 154 9.83 -10.93 -2.95
N ILE A 155 8.53 -10.86 -3.21
CA ILE A 155 7.71 -12.04 -3.51
C ILE A 155 7.58 -12.10 -5.03
N GLN A 156 7.82 -13.28 -5.60
CA GLN A 156 7.66 -13.55 -7.02
C GLN A 156 6.67 -14.70 -7.20
N GLU A 157 5.52 -14.44 -7.81
CA GLU A 157 4.54 -15.48 -8.14
C GLU A 157 4.92 -16.16 -9.46
N HIS A 158 4.56 -17.45 -9.61
CA HIS A 158 4.82 -18.27 -10.80
C HIS A 158 6.31 -18.34 -11.16
N THR A 159 7.14 -18.76 -10.21
CA THR A 159 8.59 -18.73 -10.36
C THR A 159 9.26 -20.05 -9.95
N SER A 160 10.53 -20.17 -10.31
CA SER A 160 11.42 -21.24 -9.92
C SER A 160 12.68 -20.68 -9.26
N LEU A 161 13.43 -21.54 -8.57
CA LEU A 161 14.70 -21.13 -7.95
C LEU A 161 15.68 -20.59 -8.99
N ASP A 162 15.74 -21.20 -10.19
CA ASP A 162 16.58 -20.73 -11.31
C ASP A 162 16.22 -19.32 -11.77
N GLU A 163 14.93 -18.95 -11.71
CA GLU A 163 14.48 -17.60 -12.06
C GLU A 163 14.87 -16.59 -10.98
N LEU A 164 14.74 -16.95 -9.70
CA LEU A 164 15.21 -16.10 -8.61
C LEU A 164 16.72 -15.88 -8.66
N GLU A 165 17.50 -16.91 -9.00
CA GLU A 165 18.95 -16.79 -9.20
C GLU A 165 19.27 -15.84 -10.37
N LYS A 166 18.52 -15.91 -11.48
CA LYS A 166 18.67 -14.97 -12.61
C LYS A 166 18.35 -13.54 -12.20
N MET A 167 17.28 -13.34 -11.39
CA MET A 167 16.94 -12.01 -10.84
C MET A 167 18.08 -11.48 -9.98
N ASN A 168 18.69 -12.31 -9.11
CA ASN A 168 19.84 -11.90 -8.30
C ASN A 168 21.06 -11.56 -9.16
N MET A 169 21.36 -12.36 -10.20
CA MET A 169 22.45 -12.04 -11.13
C MET A 169 22.22 -10.72 -11.88
N GLN A 170 20.96 -10.39 -12.21
CA GLN A 170 20.63 -9.10 -12.81
C GLN A 170 20.84 -7.95 -11.81
N LEU A 171 20.39 -8.13 -10.56
CA LEU A 171 20.61 -7.15 -9.50
C LEU A 171 22.09 -6.88 -9.28
N GLN A 172 22.90 -7.94 -9.21
CA GLN A 172 24.35 -7.81 -9.02
C GLN A 172 24.98 -6.94 -10.12
N LYS A 173 24.62 -7.17 -11.39
CA LYS A 173 25.10 -6.34 -12.51
C LYS A 173 24.70 -4.86 -12.37
N ILE A 174 23.48 -4.60 -11.89
CA ILE A 174 22.97 -3.24 -11.67
C ILE A 174 23.77 -2.56 -10.55
N VAL A 175 23.98 -3.30 -9.43
CA VAL A 175 24.74 -2.81 -8.28
C VAL A 175 26.20 -2.58 -8.65
N ASP A 176 26.83 -3.50 -9.36
CA ASP A 176 28.22 -3.35 -9.84
C ASP A 176 28.36 -2.11 -10.72
N ALA A 177 27.45 -1.90 -11.67
CA ALA A 177 27.44 -0.72 -12.52
C ALA A 177 27.25 0.59 -11.73
N TYR A 178 26.42 0.59 -10.68
CA TYR A 178 26.28 1.72 -9.78
C TYR A 178 27.59 1.96 -9.00
N ASN A 179 28.18 0.91 -8.44
CA ASN A 179 29.37 0.99 -7.58
C ASN A 179 30.61 1.54 -8.32
N MET A 180 30.69 1.39 -9.66
CA MET A 180 31.78 1.99 -10.46
C MET A 180 31.90 3.51 -10.32
N GLN A 181 30.81 4.20 -9.93
CA GLN A 181 30.77 5.66 -9.81
C GLN A 181 30.23 6.13 -8.47
N ALA A 182 29.97 5.20 -7.55
CA ALA A 182 29.34 5.48 -6.27
C ALA A 182 30.34 6.12 -5.28
N VAL A 183 29.84 7.07 -4.49
CA VAL A 183 30.56 7.58 -3.31
C VAL A 183 30.51 6.54 -2.18
N HIS A 184 29.37 5.85 -2.07
CA HIS A 184 29.15 4.75 -1.13
C HIS A 184 28.75 3.52 -1.93
N GLU A 185 29.59 2.49 -1.89
CA GLU A 185 29.32 1.22 -2.54
C GLU A 185 28.19 0.48 -1.85
N ILE A 186 27.26 -0.06 -2.62
CA ILE A 186 26.19 -0.93 -2.15
C ILE A 186 26.71 -2.37 -2.13
N SER A 187 26.56 -3.04 -0.99
CA SER A 187 26.67 -4.48 -0.87
C SER A 187 25.50 -5.03 -0.08
N TYR A 188 25.12 -6.26 -0.34
CA TYR A 188 23.97 -6.90 0.29
C TYR A 188 24.18 -8.41 0.43
N ALA A 189 23.50 -8.98 1.42
CA ALA A 189 23.26 -10.42 1.50
C ALA A 189 21.89 -10.74 0.89
N VAL A 190 21.72 -11.94 0.33
CA VAL A 190 20.44 -12.41 -0.20
C VAL A 190 20.22 -13.88 0.13
N GLY A 191 19.02 -14.20 0.60
CA GLY A 191 18.49 -15.55 0.70
C GLY A 191 17.30 -15.70 -0.24
N SER A 192 17.17 -16.86 -0.90
CA SER A 192 16.07 -17.14 -1.83
C SER A 192 15.51 -18.53 -1.58
N GLU A 193 14.19 -18.65 -1.60
CA GLU A 193 13.48 -19.90 -1.45
C GLU A 193 12.22 -19.89 -2.31
N VAL A 194 11.80 -21.05 -2.79
CA VAL A 194 10.53 -21.26 -3.51
C VAL A 194 9.68 -22.20 -2.70
N SER A 195 8.43 -21.80 -2.43
CA SER A 195 7.47 -22.68 -1.74
C SER A 195 7.16 -23.88 -2.62
N ASP A 196 7.37 -25.07 -2.08
CA ASP A 196 6.89 -26.33 -2.63
C ASP A 196 5.45 -26.57 -2.14
N LYS A 197 4.64 -27.26 -2.95
CA LYS A 197 3.25 -27.67 -2.67
C LYS A 197 3.03 -28.38 -1.31
N ASN A 198 4.10 -28.81 -0.66
CA ASN A 198 4.09 -29.53 0.61
C ASN A 198 4.66 -28.74 1.80
N HIS A 199 5.22 -27.56 1.58
CA HIS A 199 5.87 -26.77 2.64
C HIS A 199 5.55 -25.29 2.45
N TYR A 200 4.43 -24.85 3.04
CA TYR A 200 4.18 -23.44 3.30
C TYR A 200 5.01 -23.03 4.52
N TYR A 201 6.18 -22.47 4.29
CA TYR A 201 6.85 -21.74 5.35
C TYR A 201 6.08 -20.42 5.55
N LEU A 202 5.33 -20.33 6.65
CA LEU A 202 4.90 -19.06 7.18
C LEU A 202 6.16 -18.19 7.33
N GLY A 203 6.11 -16.94 6.85
CA GLY A 203 7.24 -16.00 6.95
C GLY A 203 7.74 -15.71 8.37
N GLN A 204 7.23 -16.43 9.38
CA GLN A 204 7.73 -16.47 10.76
C GLN A 204 8.89 -17.46 10.94
N ASP A 205 9.08 -18.42 10.04
CA ASP A 205 10.17 -19.42 10.11
C ASP A 205 11.39 -19.02 9.26
N LEU A 206 11.29 -17.91 8.51
CA LEU A 206 12.37 -17.34 7.70
C LEU A 206 13.12 -16.16 8.41
N MET A 207 12.82 -15.95 9.70
CA MET A 207 13.42 -14.87 10.51
C MET A 207 14.37 -15.39 11.57
#